data_a4a0a46e1439b9f6713fac8ee6cbf200
#
_entry.id   a4a0a46e1439b9f6713fac8ee6cbf200
#
_cell.length_a   1.000
_cell.length_b   1.000
_cell.length_c   1.000
_cell.angle_alpha   90.00
_cell.angle_beta   90.00
_cell.angle_gamma   90.00
#
_symmetry.space_group_name_H-M   'P 1'
#
loop_
_entity.id
_entity.type
_entity.pdbx_description
1 polymer ?
#
loop_
_entity_poly.entity_id
_entity_poly.type
_entity_poly.pdbx_seq_one_letter_code
_entity_poly.pdbx_strand_id
1 'polypeptide(L)'
;FCLSRGLGDVYKRQVINDMLGQDDIAGCFGWCMNDYNTHRDFGSGDRICYHGVMDMFRNPKAAAYVYASQGNKNDVLYVTSSVEIGDHPSCTVGDFYVLTNADSVRLYKNEQMIREYTHADSPFTNMVNPPILINDRVGNLLETNEGLPHETSEALKQLMFAMVDEGGADGNLSASLRLKRNFIMKTSGLTLKDISRMYNTYVGNWGDLATTYRFEAVKNGEVVAVVKKQPMTSADFIVKIDKTKLVEASTYDVASIRMEAVDENGNRLYYCNAPVELSVEGPVEIIGPCVVPFIGGAAGTYVKTTGQSGSGRLTIKSLGKTYSIELDVQ
;
A
#
# COMPACT_ATOMS: atom_id res chain seq x y z
N PHE A 1 12.48 -0.69 11.03
CA PHE A 1 11.12 -0.12 10.76
C PHE A 1 10.60 -0.50 9.36
N CYS A 2 11.46 -0.47 8.35
CA CYS A 2 11.11 -0.90 6.97
C CYS A 2 10.81 -2.40 6.86
N LEU A 3 11.47 -3.23 7.67
CA LEU A 3 11.30 -4.69 7.67
C LEU A 3 9.87 -5.14 8.02
N SER A 4 9.15 -4.36 8.81
CA SER A 4 7.80 -4.74 9.27
C SER A 4 6.69 -4.36 8.29
N ARG A 5 6.92 -3.44 7.36
CA ARG A 5 5.86 -2.86 6.51
C ARG A 5 6.05 -3.11 5.02
N GLY A 6 7.27 -3.17 4.52
CA GLY A 6 7.58 -3.36 3.11
C GLY A 6 8.29 -4.67 2.79
N LEU A 7 9.25 -5.10 3.63
CA LEU A 7 10.02 -6.31 3.35
C LEU A 7 9.28 -7.62 3.66
N GLY A 8 8.23 -7.58 4.47
CA GLY A 8 7.43 -8.77 4.79
C GLY A 8 6.79 -9.39 3.55
N ASP A 9 6.27 -8.59 2.63
CA ASP A 9 5.68 -9.09 1.40
C ASP A 9 6.74 -9.59 0.39
N VAL A 10 7.92 -8.95 0.37
CA VAL A 10 9.05 -9.37 -0.50
C VAL A 10 9.47 -10.80 -0.18
N TYR A 11 9.74 -11.10 1.10
CA TYR A 11 10.11 -12.45 1.52
C TYR A 11 8.98 -13.47 1.29
N LYS A 12 7.74 -13.10 1.59
CA LYS A 12 6.60 -14.00 1.40
C LYS A 12 6.40 -14.35 -0.08
N ARG A 13 6.52 -13.39 -0.99
CA ARG A 13 6.44 -13.65 -2.43
C ARG A 13 7.52 -14.64 -2.87
N GLN A 14 8.77 -14.40 -2.46
CA GLN A 14 9.90 -15.25 -2.83
C GLN A 14 9.73 -16.67 -2.28
N VAL A 15 9.47 -16.81 -0.97
CA VAL A 15 9.31 -18.13 -0.35
C VAL A 15 8.15 -18.92 -0.95
N ILE A 16 7.00 -18.28 -1.22
CA ILE A 16 5.85 -18.96 -1.84
C ILE A 16 6.20 -19.38 -3.27
N ASN A 17 6.81 -18.49 -4.06
CA ASN A 17 7.23 -18.82 -5.41
C ASN A 17 8.21 -19.99 -5.46
N ASP A 18 9.23 -19.96 -4.61
CA ASP A 18 10.27 -20.99 -4.57
C ASP A 18 9.70 -22.34 -4.09
N MET A 19 8.81 -22.31 -3.09
CA MET A 19 8.12 -23.50 -2.60
C MET A 19 7.23 -24.13 -3.68
N LEU A 20 6.44 -23.32 -4.38
CA LEU A 20 5.57 -23.80 -5.46
C LEU A 20 6.33 -24.31 -6.67
N GLY A 21 7.60 -23.95 -6.83
CA GLY A 21 8.50 -24.48 -7.85
C GLY A 21 9.15 -25.83 -7.50
N GLN A 22 8.82 -26.42 -6.34
CA GLN A 22 9.38 -27.71 -5.88
C GLN A 22 8.30 -28.78 -5.88
N ASP A 23 8.49 -29.84 -6.66
CA ASP A 23 7.52 -30.94 -6.81
C ASP A 23 7.44 -31.84 -5.56
N ASP A 24 8.46 -31.86 -4.73
CA ASP A 24 8.58 -32.69 -3.53
C ASP A 24 8.11 -32.00 -2.23
N ILE A 25 7.67 -30.75 -2.31
CA ILE A 25 7.16 -29.99 -1.17
C ILE A 25 5.63 -29.96 -1.18
N ALA A 26 5.00 -30.59 -0.18
CA ALA A 26 3.54 -30.64 -0.06
C ALA A 26 2.89 -29.29 0.32
N GLY A 27 3.65 -28.35 0.89
CA GLY A 27 3.19 -27.04 1.28
C GLY A 27 4.07 -26.40 2.35
N CYS A 28 3.73 -25.16 2.73
CA CYS A 28 4.46 -24.44 3.77
C CYS A 28 3.55 -23.71 4.75
N PHE A 29 4.08 -23.41 5.93
CA PHE A 29 3.43 -22.58 6.94
C PHE A 29 4.23 -21.31 7.14
N GLY A 30 3.59 -20.17 6.91
CA GLY A 30 4.22 -18.87 7.15
C GLY A 30 4.16 -18.49 8.62
N TRP A 31 5.28 -18.14 9.23
CA TRP A 31 5.30 -17.48 10.52
C TRP A 31 5.23 -15.98 10.33
N CYS A 32 4.21 -15.28 10.85
CA CYS A 32 3.01 -15.78 11.51
C CYS A 32 1.79 -14.97 11.06
N MET A 33 0.60 -15.27 11.60
CA MET A 33 -0.63 -14.59 11.19
C MET A 33 -0.67 -13.13 11.64
N ASN A 34 -0.28 -12.85 12.90
CA ASN A 34 -0.36 -11.51 13.47
C ASN A 34 0.95 -11.09 14.10
N ASP A 35 1.21 -9.79 14.14
CA ASP A 35 2.20 -9.23 15.05
C ASP A 35 1.81 -9.51 16.49
N TYR A 36 2.80 -9.67 17.38
CA TYR A 36 2.57 -10.06 18.76
C TYR A 36 3.63 -9.46 19.70
N ASN A 37 3.24 -9.31 20.95
CA ASN A 37 4.18 -8.92 22.01
C ASN A 37 5.21 -10.01 22.23
N THR A 38 6.45 -9.62 22.44
CA THR A 38 7.57 -10.53 22.61
C THR A 38 8.34 -10.22 23.88
N HIS A 39 9.30 -11.10 24.21
CA HIS A 39 10.15 -10.98 25.36
C HIS A 39 11.06 -9.73 25.24
N ARG A 40 11.45 -9.14 26.40
CA ARG A 40 12.28 -7.93 26.48
C ARG A 40 13.61 -8.02 25.74
N ASP A 41 14.14 -9.22 25.59
CA ASP A 41 15.44 -9.49 24.96
C ASP A 41 15.32 -9.85 23.50
N PHE A 42 14.11 -9.76 22.91
CA PHE A 42 13.83 -10.08 21.52
C PHE A 42 13.06 -8.95 20.84
N GLY A 43 13.41 -8.68 19.58
CA GLY A 43 12.73 -7.71 18.74
C GLY A 43 13.26 -6.29 18.86
N SER A 44 12.46 -5.35 18.40
CA SER A 44 12.72 -3.92 18.48
C SER A 44 12.48 -3.39 19.90
N GLY A 45 12.93 -2.20 20.19
CA GLY A 45 12.81 -1.60 21.51
C GLY A 45 11.40 -1.45 22.08
N ASP A 46 10.38 -1.58 21.23
CA ASP A 46 8.95 -1.57 21.59
C ASP A 46 8.41 -2.95 22.01
N ARG A 47 9.26 -4.00 22.00
CA ARG A 47 8.93 -5.38 22.35
C ARG A 47 7.82 -5.99 21.50
N ILE A 48 7.73 -5.59 20.24
CA ILE A 48 6.78 -6.14 19.28
C ILE A 48 7.55 -6.94 18.23
N CYS A 49 7.08 -8.15 17.95
CA CYS A 49 7.54 -8.95 16.83
C CYS A 49 6.66 -8.66 15.60
N TYR A 50 7.24 -8.07 14.57
CA TYR A 50 6.53 -7.62 13.37
C TYR A 50 6.48 -8.66 12.23
N HIS A 51 6.58 -9.93 12.53
CA HIS A 51 6.57 -11.02 11.54
C HIS A 51 5.18 -11.34 10.98
N GLY A 52 4.12 -10.81 11.58
CA GLY A 52 2.74 -11.06 11.18
C GLY A 52 2.43 -10.59 9.78
N VAL A 53 1.57 -11.30 9.08
CA VAL A 53 0.93 -10.82 7.85
C VAL A 53 -0.15 -9.79 8.14
N MET A 54 -0.66 -9.78 9.37
CA MET A 54 -1.53 -8.74 9.92
C MET A 54 -0.81 -8.02 11.07
N ASP A 55 -1.19 -6.78 11.36
CA ASP A 55 -0.70 -6.05 12.52
C ASP A 55 -1.29 -6.58 13.84
N MET A 56 -0.89 -5.99 14.98
CA MET A 56 -1.39 -6.37 16.31
C MET A 56 -2.90 -6.19 16.46
N PHE A 57 -3.51 -5.33 15.68
CA PHE A 57 -4.94 -5.06 15.69
C PHE A 57 -5.71 -5.88 14.65
N ARG A 58 -5.06 -6.83 13.96
CA ARG A 58 -5.63 -7.69 12.92
C ARG A 58 -5.95 -6.95 11.60
N ASN A 59 -5.35 -5.78 11.36
CA ASN A 59 -5.44 -5.15 10.06
C ASN A 59 -4.42 -5.78 9.10
N PRO A 60 -4.78 -6.04 7.83
CA PRO A 60 -3.88 -6.67 6.88
C PRO A 60 -2.70 -5.73 6.55
N LYS A 61 -1.50 -6.31 6.50
CA LYS A 61 -0.30 -5.68 5.93
C LYS A 61 -0.13 -6.14 4.48
N ALA A 62 0.80 -5.55 3.74
CA ALA A 62 1.10 -5.96 2.35
C ALA A 62 1.29 -7.49 2.21
N ALA A 63 1.94 -8.11 3.19
CA ALA A 63 2.15 -9.56 3.25
C ALA A 63 0.85 -10.39 3.26
N ALA A 64 -0.25 -9.87 3.80
CA ALA A 64 -1.55 -10.56 3.77
C ALA A 64 -2.10 -10.66 2.35
N TYR A 65 -1.88 -9.64 1.54
CA TYR A 65 -2.35 -9.61 0.15
C TYR A 65 -1.55 -10.53 -0.77
N VAL A 66 -0.31 -10.91 -0.39
CA VAL A 66 0.43 -11.96 -1.11
C VAL A 66 -0.33 -13.28 -1.04
N TYR A 67 -0.86 -13.64 0.13
CA TYR A 67 -1.68 -14.85 0.27
C TYR A 67 -3.08 -14.67 -0.33
N ALA A 68 -3.74 -13.54 -0.06
CA ALA A 68 -5.09 -13.28 -0.53
C ALA A 68 -5.20 -13.32 -2.06
N SER A 69 -4.18 -12.79 -2.77
CA SER A 69 -4.14 -12.81 -4.23
C SER A 69 -3.98 -14.21 -4.83
N GLN A 70 -3.56 -15.23 -4.06
CA GLN A 70 -3.48 -16.60 -4.55
C GLN A 70 -4.84 -17.34 -4.49
N GLY A 71 -5.83 -16.76 -3.82
CA GLY A 71 -7.18 -17.31 -3.73
C GLY A 71 -8.16 -16.64 -4.69
N ASN A 72 -9.38 -17.18 -4.76
CA ASN A 72 -10.45 -16.69 -5.63
C ASN A 72 -11.74 -16.33 -4.89
N LYS A 73 -11.71 -16.29 -3.56
CA LYS A 73 -12.89 -16.02 -2.73
C LYS A 73 -13.39 -14.58 -2.87
N ASN A 74 -12.48 -13.64 -2.93
CA ASN A 74 -12.78 -12.21 -3.07
C ASN A 74 -11.83 -11.63 -4.12
N ASP A 75 -12.25 -10.57 -4.80
CA ASP A 75 -11.37 -9.82 -5.68
C ASP A 75 -10.36 -9.02 -4.86
N VAL A 76 -9.11 -9.08 -5.29
CA VAL A 76 -7.97 -8.48 -4.60
C VAL A 76 -7.29 -7.48 -5.53
N LEU A 77 -7.06 -6.28 -5.04
CA LEU A 77 -6.22 -5.27 -5.69
C LEU A 77 -5.44 -4.52 -4.61
N TYR A 78 -4.15 -4.77 -4.51
CA TYR A 78 -3.28 -4.10 -3.57
C TYR A 78 -2.01 -3.60 -4.27
N VAL A 79 -1.75 -2.29 -4.20
CA VAL A 79 -0.56 -1.64 -4.74
C VAL A 79 0.49 -1.55 -3.64
N THR A 80 1.68 -2.13 -3.85
CA THR A 80 2.72 -2.24 -2.80
C THR A 80 3.49 -0.94 -2.56
N SER A 81 3.25 0.10 -3.35
CA SER A 81 3.84 1.44 -3.20
C SER A 81 2.75 2.47 -2.82
N SER A 82 3.14 3.51 -2.10
CA SER A 82 2.29 4.70 -1.93
C SER A 82 2.17 5.50 -3.23
N VAL A 83 3.09 5.29 -4.16
CA VAL A 83 3.24 6.02 -5.43
C VAL A 83 3.43 7.53 -5.20
N GLU A 84 4.03 7.87 -4.08
CA GLU A 84 4.28 9.25 -3.65
C GLU A 84 5.75 9.67 -3.88
N ILE A 85 5.97 10.96 -3.97
CA ILE A 85 7.32 11.55 -3.97
C ILE A 85 8.03 11.17 -2.67
N GLY A 86 9.23 10.61 -2.78
CA GLY A 86 10.06 10.22 -1.64
C GLY A 86 10.03 8.73 -1.31
N ASP A 87 9.22 7.92 -1.98
CA ASP A 87 9.24 6.46 -1.83
C ASP A 87 10.57 5.83 -2.27
N HIS A 88 11.24 6.47 -3.23
CA HIS A 88 12.47 5.98 -3.85
C HIS A 88 13.55 7.08 -3.94
N PRO A 89 14.81 6.70 -4.23
CA PRO A 89 15.88 7.66 -4.48
C PRO A 89 15.49 8.75 -5.48
N SER A 90 16.04 9.93 -5.34
CA SER A 90 15.74 11.11 -6.17
C SER A 90 14.28 11.58 -6.09
N CYS A 91 13.60 11.25 -4.98
CA CYS A 91 12.19 11.60 -4.76
C CYS A 91 11.27 11.17 -5.92
N THR A 92 11.57 10.04 -6.54
CA THR A 92 10.79 9.46 -7.63
C THR A 92 10.02 8.23 -7.16
N VAL A 93 9.26 7.65 -8.05
CA VAL A 93 8.60 6.36 -7.86
C VAL A 93 9.43 5.29 -8.59
N GLY A 94 9.95 4.30 -7.87
CA GLY A 94 10.65 3.15 -8.45
C GLY A 94 9.67 2.10 -8.99
N ASP A 95 10.21 0.91 -9.30
CA ASP A 95 9.40 -0.24 -9.67
C ASP A 95 8.69 -0.80 -8.45
N PHE A 96 7.44 -1.21 -8.63
CA PHE A 96 6.63 -1.79 -7.56
C PHE A 96 5.72 -2.88 -8.09
N TYR A 97 5.06 -3.60 -7.20
CA TYR A 97 4.17 -4.68 -7.57
C TYR A 97 2.71 -4.36 -7.25
N VAL A 98 1.83 -4.95 -8.04
CA VAL A 98 0.40 -5.03 -7.73
C VAL A 98 0.06 -6.48 -7.42
N LEU A 99 -0.53 -6.73 -6.25
CA LEU A 99 -1.00 -8.03 -5.81
C LEU A 99 -2.48 -8.14 -6.15
N THR A 100 -2.83 -9.04 -7.05
CA THR A 100 -4.19 -9.21 -7.54
C THR A 100 -4.45 -10.64 -7.97
N ASN A 101 -5.71 -11.06 -7.94
CA ASN A 101 -6.23 -12.29 -8.55
C ASN A 101 -7.14 -11.99 -9.75
N ALA A 102 -7.04 -10.79 -10.30
CA ALA A 102 -7.62 -10.41 -11.57
C ALA A 102 -6.69 -10.77 -12.73
N ASP A 103 -7.20 -10.78 -13.96
CA ASP A 103 -6.43 -11.17 -15.15
C ASP A 103 -5.37 -10.14 -15.53
N SER A 104 -5.67 -8.85 -15.31
CA SER A 104 -4.79 -7.73 -15.65
C SER A 104 -5.05 -6.52 -14.75
N VAL A 105 -4.13 -5.56 -14.83
CA VAL A 105 -4.24 -4.24 -14.17
C VAL A 105 -4.01 -3.14 -15.19
N ARG A 106 -4.98 -2.24 -15.35
CA ARG A 106 -4.83 -1.01 -16.13
C ARG A 106 -4.29 0.09 -15.24
N LEU A 107 -3.20 0.70 -15.67
CA LEU A 107 -2.61 1.88 -15.01
C LEU A 107 -2.98 3.14 -15.77
N TYR A 108 -3.47 4.12 -15.02
CA TYR A 108 -3.72 5.48 -15.51
C TYR A 108 -2.88 6.48 -14.71
N LYS A 109 -2.35 7.50 -15.41
CA LYS A 109 -1.71 8.67 -14.81
C LYS A 109 -2.45 9.91 -15.27
N ASN A 110 -2.97 10.71 -14.31
CA ASN A 110 -3.79 11.89 -14.60
C ASN A 110 -4.91 11.60 -15.62
N GLU A 111 -5.63 10.48 -15.40
CA GLU A 111 -6.71 9.94 -16.25
C GLU A 111 -6.28 9.50 -17.67
N GLN A 112 -5.01 9.61 -18.04
CA GLN A 112 -4.47 9.04 -19.27
C GLN A 112 -4.04 7.60 -19.03
N MET A 113 -4.51 6.66 -19.84
CA MET A 113 -4.10 5.27 -19.77
C MET A 113 -2.64 5.13 -20.16
N ILE A 114 -1.84 4.54 -19.27
CA ILE A 114 -0.42 4.28 -19.48
C ILE A 114 -0.22 2.93 -20.16
N ARG A 115 -0.73 1.87 -19.51
CA ARG A 115 -0.57 0.50 -19.98
C ARG A 115 -1.54 -0.44 -19.23
N GLU A 116 -1.86 -1.55 -19.87
CA GLU A 116 -2.44 -2.72 -19.22
C GLU A 116 -1.34 -3.75 -18.96
N TYR A 117 -1.18 -4.15 -17.70
CA TYR A 117 -0.17 -5.09 -17.22
C TYR A 117 -0.81 -6.42 -16.91
N THR A 118 -0.09 -7.51 -17.12
CA THR A 118 -0.55 -8.87 -16.86
C THR A 118 0.42 -9.62 -15.95
N HIS A 119 0.02 -10.78 -15.47
CA HIS A 119 0.88 -11.68 -14.70
C HIS A 119 2.11 -12.17 -15.46
N ALA A 120 2.11 -12.12 -16.80
CA ALA A 120 3.24 -12.51 -17.65
C ALA A 120 4.47 -11.62 -17.46
N ASP A 121 4.27 -10.38 -16.97
CA ASP A 121 5.36 -9.43 -16.68
C ASP A 121 6.01 -9.70 -15.29
N SER A 122 5.64 -10.78 -14.60
CA SER A 122 6.13 -11.12 -13.26
C SER A 122 7.40 -11.96 -13.28
N PRO A 123 8.36 -11.72 -12.38
CA PRO A 123 9.47 -12.64 -12.15
C PRO A 123 9.09 -13.89 -11.32
N PHE A 124 7.87 -13.91 -10.72
CA PHE A 124 7.38 -14.98 -9.85
C PHE A 124 6.52 -15.97 -10.63
N THR A 125 7.15 -16.85 -11.41
CA THR A 125 6.48 -17.68 -12.41
C THR A 125 5.78 -18.93 -11.86
N ASN A 126 6.04 -19.31 -10.60
CA ASN A 126 5.47 -20.51 -10.00
C ASN A 126 4.18 -20.24 -9.21
N MET A 127 3.85 -18.97 -8.96
CA MET A 127 2.65 -18.58 -8.24
C MET A 127 1.40 -18.71 -9.12
N VAL A 128 0.24 -19.03 -8.53
CA VAL A 128 -1.04 -19.12 -9.26
C VAL A 128 -1.42 -17.77 -9.88
N ASN A 129 -1.33 -16.71 -9.08
CA ASN A 129 -1.50 -15.32 -9.52
C ASN A 129 -0.21 -14.55 -9.20
N PRO A 130 0.78 -14.57 -10.10
CA PRO A 130 2.04 -13.86 -9.88
C PRO A 130 1.81 -12.36 -9.65
N PRO A 131 2.53 -11.73 -8.71
CA PRO A 131 2.49 -10.27 -8.55
C PRO A 131 2.83 -9.55 -9.85
N ILE A 132 1.99 -8.63 -10.28
CA ILE A 132 2.19 -7.87 -11.53
C ILE A 132 3.24 -6.77 -11.27
N LEU A 133 4.32 -6.77 -12.06
CA LEU A 133 5.38 -5.76 -11.98
C LEU A 133 4.98 -4.50 -12.73
N ILE A 134 4.98 -3.35 -12.06
CA ILE A 134 4.79 -2.03 -12.65
C ILE A 134 6.16 -1.35 -12.77
N ASN A 135 6.72 -1.36 -13.96
CA ASN A 135 8.04 -0.81 -14.27
C ASN A 135 8.01 0.32 -15.34
N ASP A 136 6.87 0.53 -15.99
CA ASP A 136 6.69 1.63 -16.93
C ASP A 136 5.51 2.53 -16.50
N ARG A 137 5.79 3.70 -15.97
CA ARG A 137 4.81 4.69 -15.51
C ARG A 137 4.65 5.86 -16.48
N VAL A 138 5.28 5.76 -17.63
CA VAL A 138 5.28 6.80 -18.69
C VAL A 138 4.48 6.32 -19.91
N GLY A 139 4.58 5.03 -20.26
CA GLY A 139 3.89 4.46 -21.42
C GLY A 139 4.21 5.22 -22.70
N ASN A 140 3.17 5.65 -23.40
CA ASN A 140 3.26 6.43 -24.65
C ASN A 140 3.09 7.95 -24.44
N LEU A 141 3.17 8.47 -23.20
CA LEU A 141 2.94 9.88 -22.93
C LEU A 141 3.91 10.82 -23.65
N LEU A 142 5.14 10.37 -23.92
CA LEU A 142 6.10 11.17 -24.69
C LEU A 142 5.71 11.30 -26.17
N GLU A 143 5.05 10.28 -26.71
CA GLU A 143 4.52 10.32 -28.07
C GLU A 143 3.27 11.18 -28.13
N THR A 144 2.32 10.96 -27.22
CA THR A 144 1.01 11.63 -27.26
C THR A 144 1.04 13.08 -26.82
N ASN A 145 1.85 13.43 -25.82
CA ASN A 145 1.88 14.76 -25.24
C ASN A 145 3.01 15.65 -25.78
N GLU A 146 4.15 15.03 -26.15
CA GLU A 146 5.33 15.75 -26.64
C GLU A 146 5.50 15.63 -28.17
N GLY A 147 4.73 14.75 -28.82
CA GLY A 147 4.81 14.51 -30.26
C GLY A 147 6.12 13.86 -30.73
N LEU A 148 6.82 13.17 -29.83
CA LEU A 148 8.09 12.53 -30.15
C LEU A 148 7.87 11.25 -30.97
N PRO A 149 8.76 10.92 -31.94
CA PRO A 149 8.75 9.63 -32.59
C PRO A 149 8.93 8.46 -31.60
N HIS A 150 8.33 7.31 -31.86
CA HIS A 150 8.34 6.14 -30.99
C HIS A 150 9.76 5.74 -30.52
N GLU A 151 10.71 5.62 -31.46
CA GLU A 151 12.11 5.26 -31.13
C GLU A 151 12.77 6.27 -30.18
N THR A 152 12.53 7.57 -30.40
CA THR A 152 13.03 8.64 -29.52
C THR A 152 12.37 8.57 -28.14
N SER A 153 11.06 8.35 -28.10
CA SER A 153 10.28 8.21 -26.85
C SER A 153 10.80 7.06 -26.01
N GLU A 154 10.98 5.88 -26.59
CA GLU A 154 11.50 4.72 -25.88
C GLU A 154 12.94 4.90 -25.39
N ALA A 155 13.82 5.47 -26.25
CA ALA A 155 15.20 5.75 -25.84
C ALA A 155 15.28 6.77 -24.71
N LEU A 156 14.44 7.81 -24.76
CA LEU A 156 14.36 8.85 -23.73
C LEU A 156 13.77 8.32 -22.44
N LYS A 157 12.70 7.52 -22.51
CA LYS A 157 12.08 6.85 -21.36
C LYS A 157 13.08 5.97 -20.60
N GLN A 158 13.83 5.12 -21.32
CA GLN A 158 14.88 4.29 -20.73
C GLN A 158 16.01 5.12 -20.11
N LEU A 159 16.37 6.25 -20.74
CA LEU A 159 17.36 7.18 -20.16
C LEU A 159 16.83 7.77 -18.85
N MET A 160 15.59 8.26 -18.85
CA MET A 160 14.99 8.89 -17.66
C MET A 160 14.85 7.91 -16.50
N PHE A 161 14.46 6.66 -16.73
CA PHE A 161 14.42 5.65 -15.67
C PHE A 161 15.81 5.34 -15.13
N ALA A 162 16.83 5.20 -15.99
CA ALA A 162 18.21 5.00 -15.53
C ALA A 162 18.77 6.22 -14.75
N MET A 163 18.30 7.43 -15.01
CA MET A 163 18.69 8.62 -14.27
C MET A 163 18.17 8.59 -12.81
N VAL A 164 17.08 7.88 -12.52
CA VAL A 164 16.53 7.75 -11.15
C VAL A 164 17.59 7.21 -10.20
N ASP A 165 18.30 6.15 -10.61
CA ASP A 165 19.31 5.48 -9.78
C ASP A 165 20.59 6.31 -9.59
N GLU A 166 20.80 7.31 -10.45
CA GLU A 166 21.98 8.20 -10.42
C GLU A 166 21.69 9.61 -9.88
N GLY A 167 20.56 9.79 -9.15
CA GLY A 167 20.24 11.06 -8.50
C GLY A 167 19.32 11.97 -9.30
N GLY A 168 18.71 11.48 -10.35
CA GLY A 168 17.70 12.20 -11.14
C GLY A 168 18.26 13.18 -12.16
N ALA A 169 17.43 14.16 -12.58
CA ALA A 169 17.80 15.11 -13.63
C ALA A 169 19.01 15.98 -13.29
N ASP A 170 19.17 16.30 -11.99
CA ASP A 170 20.26 17.11 -11.46
C ASP A 170 21.42 16.27 -10.92
N GLY A 171 21.32 14.94 -11.04
CA GLY A 171 22.32 14.00 -10.56
C GLY A 171 23.61 14.04 -11.37
N ASN A 172 24.67 13.53 -10.76
CA ASN A 172 25.97 13.42 -11.41
C ASN A 172 26.03 12.13 -12.24
N LEU A 173 25.40 12.17 -13.42
CA LEU A 173 25.25 11.02 -14.30
C LEU A 173 26.60 10.38 -14.66
N SER A 174 26.61 9.05 -14.72
CA SER A 174 27.74 8.26 -15.23
C SER A 174 28.12 8.66 -16.67
N ALA A 175 29.35 8.32 -17.06
CA ALA A 175 29.81 8.59 -18.42
C ALA A 175 28.91 7.92 -19.48
N SER A 176 28.42 6.73 -19.22
CA SER A 176 27.53 5.96 -20.11
C SER A 176 26.18 6.67 -20.31
N LEU A 177 25.53 7.14 -19.24
CA LEU A 177 24.28 7.87 -19.36
C LEU A 177 24.46 9.25 -20.01
N ARG A 178 25.56 9.93 -19.74
CA ARG A 178 25.89 11.19 -20.46
C ARG A 178 26.07 10.99 -21.95
N LEU A 179 26.72 9.90 -22.38
CA LEU A 179 26.87 9.56 -23.80
C LEU A 179 25.52 9.24 -24.44
N LYS A 180 24.70 8.42 -23.75
CA LYS A 180 23.34 8.09 -24.24
C LYS A 180 22.48 9.35 -24.37
N ARG A 181 22.48 10.24 -23.36
CA ARG A 181 21.78 11.52 -23.41
C ARG A 181 22.23 12.39 -24.58
N ASN A 182 23.55 12.55 -24.74
CA ASN A 182 24.10 13.38 -25.83
C ASN A 182 23.75 12.80 -27.21
N PHE A 183 23.71 11.48 -27.35
CA PHE A 183 23.27 10.83 -28.59
C PHE A 183 21.80 11.15 -28.88
N ILE A 184 20.91 10.99 -27.89
CA ILE A 184 19.47 11.33 -28.04
C ILE A 184 19.32 12.80 -28.43
N MET A 185 20.00 13.72 -27.74
CA MET A 185 19.96 15.15 -28.06
C MET A 185 20.37 15.42 -29.49
N LYS A 186 21.44 14.77 -29.97
CA LYS A 186 21.95 14.97 -31.33
C LYS A 186 20.99 14.45 -32.41
N THR A 187 20.33 13.32 -32.15
CA THR A 187 19.47 12.67 -33.14
C THR A 187 18.03 13.23 -33.15
N SER A 188 17.55 13.70 -32.02
CA SER A 188 16.18 14.22 -31.88
C SER A 188 16.06 15.75 -31.94
N GLY A 189 17.16 16.48 -31.78
CA GLY A 189 17.14 17.93 -31.63
C GLY A 189 16.70 18.45 -30.27
N LEU A 190 16.44 17.54 -29.30
CA LEU A 190 16.10 17.91 -27.93
C LEU A 190 17.27 18.58 -27.23
N THR A 191 16.96 19.58 -26.40
CA THR A 191 17.95 20.23 -25.52
C THR A 191 18.02 19.55 -24.14
N LEU A 192 19.07 19.85 -23.38
CA LEU A 192 19.16 19.40 -22.00
C LEU A 192 17.96 19.88 -21.15
N LYS A 193 17.50 21.11 -21.42
CA LYS A 193 16.34 21.70 -20.74
C LYS A 193 15.06 20.89 -21.03
N ASP A 194 14.88 20.42 -22.27
CA ASP A 194 13.73 19.60 -22.66
C ASP A 194 13.75 18.27 -21.93
N ILE A 195 14.91 17.59 -21.87
CA ILE A 195 15.07 16.31 -21.17
C ILE A 195 14.81 16.49 -19.67
N SER A 196 15.36 17.54 -19.03
CA SER A 196 15.11 17.81 -17.60
C SER A 196 13.64 18.13 -17.33
N ARG A 197 13.00 18.90 -18.19
CA ARG A 197 11.55 19.18 -18.09
C ARG A 197 10.74 17.88 -18.19
N MET A 198 10.99 17.07 -19.22
CA MET A 198 10.27 15.81 -19.41
C MET A 198 10.54 14.83 -18.25
N TYR A 199 11.78 14.74 -17.77
CA TYR A 199 12.08 13.95 -16.57
C TYR A 199 11.24 14.40 -15.38
N ASN A 200 11.23 15.69 -15.06
CA ASN A 200 10.45 16.21 -13.93
C ASN A 200 8.95 16.00 -14.09
N THR A 201 8.42 16.13 -15.30
CA THR A 201 6.99 15.95 -15.59
C THR A 201 6.56 14.48 -15.52
N TYR A 202 7.32 13.57 -16.15
CA TYR A 202 6.87 12.20 -16.38
C TYR A 202 7.44 11.18 -15.39
N VAL A 203 8.61 11.43 -14.82
CA VAL A 203 9.30 10.52 -13.91
C VAL A 203 9.42 11.10 -12.50
N GLY A 204 9.92 12.31 -12.35
CA GLY A 204 10.10 12.98 -11.07
C GLY A 204 8.81 13.45 -10.42
N ASN A 205 7.73 13.57 -11.19
CA ASN A 205 6.44 14.11 -10.75
C ASN A 205 6.54 15.49 -10.07
N TRP A 206 7.54 16.26 -10.46
CA TRP A 206 7.71 17.65 -10.03
C TRP A 206 6.99 18.59 -10.99
N GLY A 207 6.07 19.37 -10.48
CA GLY A 207 5.32 20.34 -11.28
C GLY A 207 4.22 20.99 -10.45
N ASP A 208 3.42 21.85 -11.08
CA ASP A 208 2.36 22.63 -10.45
C ASP A 208 1.11 21.79 -10.12
N LEU A 209 0.96 20.62 -10.77
CA LEU A 209 -0.20 19.74 -10.60
C LEU A 209 0.18 18.45 -9.89
N ALA A 210 -0.61 18.08 -8.89
CA ALA A 210 -0.49 16.80 -8.22
C ALA A 210 -0.71 15.64 -9.19
N THR A 211 0.20 14.66 -9.17
CA THR A 211 0.06 13.45 -9.99
C THR A 211 -0.93 12.49 -9.33
N THR A 212 -1.90 12.04 -10.10
CA THR A 212 -2.84 10.99 -9.69
C THR A 212 -2.56 9.72 -10.46
N TYR A 213 -2.50 8.59 -9.74
CA TYR A 213 -2.46 7.25 -10.32
C TYR A 213 -3.74 6.51 -10.00
N ARG A 214 -4.32 5.84 -11.01
CA ARG A 214 -5.47 4.98 -10.86
C ARG A 214 -5.16 3.60 -11.41
N PHE A 215 -5.42 2.58 -10.60
CA PHE A 215 -5.22 1.17 -10.90
C PHE A 215 -6.59 0.51 -10.98
N GLU A 216 -6.87 -0.18 -12.07
CA GLU A 216 -8.11 -0.95 -12.27
C GLU A 216 -7.74 -2.42 -12.45
N ALA A 217 -8.21 -3.27 -11.54
CA ALA A 217 -8.14 -4.71 -11.71
C ALA A 217 -9.22 -5.16 -12.67
N VAL A 218 -8.84 -5.88 -13.71
CA VAL A 218 -9.74 -6.37 -14.76
C VAL A 218 -9.81 -7.88 -14.70
N LYS A 219 -11.03 -8.42 -14.63
CA LYS A 219 -11.32 -9.85 -14.58
C LYS A 219 -12.44 -10.19 -15.53
N ASN A 220 -12.22 -11.13 -16.44
CA ASN A 220 -13.17 -11.48 -17.50
C ASN A 220 -13.62 -10.27 -18.34
N GLY A 221 -12.73 -9.29 -18.54
CA GLY A 221 -12.98 -8.06 -19.29
C GLY A 221 -13.69 -6.94 -18.51
N GLU A 222 -14.12 -7.17 -17.28
CA GLU A 222 -14.78 -6.20 -16.42
C GLU A 222 -13.87 -5.67 -15.32
N VAL A 223 -14.04 -4.39 -14.93
CA VAL A 223 -13.33 -3.80 -13.81
C VAL A 223 -13.97 -4.26 -12.51
N VAL A 224 -13.22 -5.02 -11.71
CA VAL A 224 -13.71 -5.60 -10.44
C VAL A 224 -13.22 -4.85 -9.19
N ALA A 225 -12.13 -4.09 -9.30
CA ALA A 225 -11.63 -3.26 -8.22
C ALA A 225 -10.86 -2.05 -8.75
N VAL A 226 -10.86 -0.96 -7.98
CA VAL A 226 -10.13 0.28 -8.32
C VAL A 226 -9.40 0.79 -7.09
N VAL A 227 -8.14 1.18 -7.27
CA VAL A 227 -7.34 1.88 -6.28
C VAL A 227 -6.84 3.19 -6.88
N LYS A 228 -7.04 4.29 -6.17
CA LYS A 228 -6.55 5.61 -6.56
C LYS A 228 -5.48 6.07 -5.57
N LYS A 229 -4.35 6.53 -6.08
CA LYS A 229 -3.23 7.08 -5.33
C LYS A 229 -2.97 8.50 -5.80
N GLN A 230 -2.92 9.44 -4.83
CA GLN A 230 -2.62 10.84 -5.09
C GLN A 230 -2.08 11.48 -3.81
N PRO A 231 -1.44 12.65 -3.86
CA PRO A 231 -1.12 13.42 -2.67
C PRO A 231 -2.38 13.67 -1.84
N MET A 232 -2.31 13.36 -0.55
CA MET A 232 -3.42 13.47 0.38
C MET A 232 -3.91 14.92 0.49
N THR A 233 -5.22 15.11 0.40
CA THR A 233 -5.89 16.40 0.62
C THR A 233 -6.67 16.46 1.91
N SER A 234 -7.08 15.31 2.44
CA SER A 234 -7.76 15.21 3.73
C SER A 234 -7.44 13.89 4.42
N ALA A 235 -7.50 13.88 5.75
CA ALA A 235 -7.34 12.70 6.57
C ALA A 235 -8.63 12.40 7.32
N ASP A 236 -8.96 11.12 7.41
CA ASP A 236 -10.06 10.58 8.19
C ASP A 236 -9.63 9.26 8.84
N PHE A 237 -10.53 8.57 9.54
CA PHE A 237 -10.27 7.21 9.99
C PHE A 237 -11.50 6.33 9.87
N ILE A 238 -11.26 5.06 9.59
CA ILE A 238 -12.30 4.02 9.50
C ILE A 238 -12.33 3.28 10.83
N VAL A 239 -13.54 2.96 11.31
CA VAL A 239 -13.74 2.13 12.50
C VAL A 239 -14.42 0.83 12.08
N LYS A 240 -13.86 -0.30 12.51
CA LYS A 240 -14.42 -1.64 12.31
C LYS A 240 -14.61 -2.29 13.69
N ILE A 241 -15.81 -2.75 13.95
CA ILE A 241 -16.17 -3.52 15.16
C ILE A 241 -16.61 -4.91 14.75
N ASP A 242 -16.24 -5.92 15.51
CA ASP A 242 -16.59 -7.30 15.23
C ASP A 242 -18.06 -7.63 15.58
N LYS A 243 -18.57 -7.00 16.65
CA LYS A 243 -19.98 -7.14 17.06
C LYS A 243 -20.44 -5.96 17.89
N THR A 244 -21.72 -5.60 17.76
CA THR A 244 -22.39 -4.54 18.54
C THR A 244 -23.35 -5.10 19.57
N LYS A 245 -23.68 -6.39 19.49
CA LYS A 245 -24.46 -7.10 20.51
C LYS A 245 -23.53 -7.90 21.40
N LEU A 246 -23.58 -7.61 22.69
CA LEU A 246 -22.75 -8.24 23.72
C LEU A 246 -23.66 -9.02 24.65
N VAL A 247 -23.25 -10.22 25.03
CA VAL A 247 -24.04 -11.10 25.89
C VAL A 247 -23.31 -11.24 27.23
N GLU A 248 -23.87 -10.60 28.27
CA GLU A 248 -23.40 -10.81 29.66
C GLU A 248 -23.91 -12.17 30.15
N ALA A 249 -23.01 -13.02 30.55
CA ALA A 249 -23.37 -14.37 31.01
C ALA A 249 -22.64 -14.72 32.33
N SER A 250 -22.00 -15.87 32.44
CA SER A 250 -21.14 -16.22 33.56
C SER A 250 -19.82 -15.42 33.59
N THR A 251 -19.46 -14.82 32.48
CA THR A 251 -18.32 -13.91 32.32
C THR A 251 -18.71 -12.74 31.43
N TYR A 252 -17.93 -11.70 31.47
CA TYR A 252 -18.10 -10.55 30.54
C TYR A 252 -17.92 -10.98 29.10
N ASP A 253 -18.60 -10.31 28.19
CA ASP A 253 -18.38 -10.39 26.75
C ASP A 253 -17.53 -9.22 26.26
N VAL A 254 -16.83 -9.39 25.12
CA VAL A 254 -15.87 -8.40 24.60
C VAL A 254 -16.10 -8.13 23.12
N ALA A 255 -16.16 -6.86 22.73
CA ALA A 255 -16.07 -6.40 21.37
C ALA A 255 -14.65 -5.91 21.03
N SER A 256 -14.15 -6.25 19.85
CA SER A 256 -12.88 -5.78 19.31
C SER A 256 -13.13 -4.62 18.35
N ILE A 257 -12.46 -3.51 18.59
CA ILE A 257 -12.55 -2.30 17.78
C ILE A 257 -11.21 -2.06 17.10
N ARG A 258 -11.24 -1.90 15.78
CA ARG A 258 -10.06 -1.62 14.95
C ARG A 258 -10.27 -0.30 14.24
N MET A 259 -9.20 0.48 14.14
CA MET A 259 -9.21 1.80 13.53
C MET A 259 -8.05 1.93 12.56
N GLU A 260 -8.29 2.53 11.39
CA GLU A 260 -7.29 2.82 10.38
C GLU A 260 -7.42 4.27 9.95
N ALA A 261 -6.33 5.05 10.07
CA ALA A 261 -6.24 6.37 9.48
C ALA A 261 -6.12 6.25 7.96
N VAL A 262 -6.93 6.99 7.23
CA VAL A 262 -7.03 6.92 5.77
C VAL A 262 -7.06 8.30 5.13
N ASP A 263 -6.65 8.37 3.86
CA ASP A 263 -6.88 9.52 3.00
C ASP A 263 -8.32 9.52 2.43
N GLU A 264 -8.64 10.52 1.62
CA GLU A 264 -9.95 10.65 0.93
C GLU A 264 -10.25 9.52 -0.07
N ASN A 265 -9.25 8.73 -0.46
CA ASN A 265 -9.41 7.58 -1.35
C ASN A 265 -9.42 6.23 -0.60
N GLY A 266 -9.38 6.27 0.75
CA GLY A 266 -9.37 5.07 1.59
C GLY A 266 -8.00 4.40 1.71
N ASN A 267 -6.92 5.05 1.27
CA ASN A 267 -5.58 4.52 1.47
C ASN A 267 -5.11 4.77 2.90
N ARG A 268 -4.52 3.74 3.51
CA ARG A 268 -3.99 3.84 4.87
C ARG A 268 -2.83 4.84 4.95
N LEU A 269 -2.89 5.72 5.93
CA LEU A 269 -1.87 6.73 6.22
C LEU A 269 -0.82 6.14 7.16
N TYR A 270 0.17 5.44 6.61
CA TYR A 270 1.18 4.70 7.38
C TYR A 270 2.04 5.55 8.32
N TYR A 271 2.15 6.85 8.07
CA TYR A 271 2.91 7.80 8.90
C TYR A 271 2.05 8.52 9.95
N CYS A 272 0.73 8.24 9.98
CA CYS A 272 -0.16 8.83 10.97
C CYS A 272 0.11 8.23 12.36
N ASN A 273 0.42 9.13 13.32
CA ASN A 273 0.63 8.81 14.74
C ASN A 273 -0.27 9.68 15.63
N ALA A 274 -1.36 10.23 15.11
CA ALA A 274 -2.28 11.05 15.85
C ALA A 274 -2.90 10.26 17.04
N PRO A 275 -3.23 10.93 18.15
CA PRO A 275 -3.92 10.29 19.26
C PRO A 275 -5.36 9.94 18.87
N VAL A 276 -5.85 8.84 19.42
CA VAL A 276 -7.25 8.42 19.39
C VAL A 276 -7.77 8.47 20.82
N GLU A 277 -8.75 9.31 21.07
CA GLU A 277 -9.44 9.43 22.35
C GLU A 277 -10.68 8.55 22.33
N LEU A 278 -10.86 7.78 23.41
CA LEU A 278 -11.92 6.79 23.58
C LEU A 278 -12.73 7.10 24.83
N SER A 279 -14.04 7.05 24.74
CA SER A 279 -14.92 7.12 25.91
C SER A 279 -16.13 6.22 25.72
N VAL A 280 -16.66 5.70 26.83
CA VAL A 280 -17.84 4.83 26.84
C VAL A 280 -18.88 5.35 27.80
N GLU A 281 -20.14 5.05 27.52
CA GLU A 281 -21.30 5.28 28.38
C GLU A 281 -22.10 3.99 28.46
N GLY A 282 -22.88 3.82 29.54
CA GLY A 282 -23.71 2.63 29.76
C GLY A 282 -22.95 1.45 30.36
N PRO A 283 -23.48 0.21 30.24
CA PRO A 283 -22.98 -0.97 30.94
C PRO A 283 -21.76 -1.62 30.24
N VAL A 284 -20.81 -0.79 29.79
CA VAL A 284 -19.58 -1.21 29.09
C VAL A 284 -18.37 -0.43 29.61
N GLU A 285 -17.19 -1.04 29.53
CA GLU A 285 -15.92 -0.36 29.86
C GLU A 285 -14.81 -0.70 28.86
N ILE A 286 -13.86 0.22 28.70
CA ILE A 286 -12.69 0.05 27.81
C ILE A 286 -11.67 -0.84 28.52
N ILE A 287 -11.16 -1.87 27.84
CA ILE A 287 -10.00 -2.64 28.30
C ILE A 287 -8.73 -1.94 27.79
N GLY A 288 -8.05 -1.28 28.71
CA GLY A 288 -6.80 -0.56 28.43
C GLY A 288 -6.95 0.96 28.52
N PRO A 289 -6.02 1.73 27.93
CA PRO A 289 -6.03 3.18 28.03
C PRO A 289 -7.14 3.82 27.19
N CYS A 290 -7.68 4.94 27.68
CA CYS A 290 -8.67 5.73 26.97
C CYS A 290 -8.06 6.64 25.89
N VAL A 291 -6.72 6.69 25.78
CA VAL A 291 -6.01 7.37 24.70
C VAL A 291 -4.95 6.44 24.16
N VAL A 292 -5.03 6.15 22.87
CA VAL A 292 -4.08 5.29 22.15
C VAL A 292 -3.57 6.02 20.90
N PRO A 293 -2.29 5.89 20.49
CA PRO A 293 -1.83 6.47 19.24
C PRO A 293 -2.20 5.58 18.06
N PHE A 294 -2.35 6.16 16.87
CA PHE A 294 -2.14 5.38 15.66
C PHE A 294 -0.66 4.96 15.58
N ILE A 295 -0.42 3.69 15.27
CA ILE A 295 0.91 3.13 15.01
C ILE A 295 0.91 2.63 13.57
N GLY A 296 1.62 3.36 12.71
CA GLY A 296 1.57 3.05 11.28
C GLY A 296 0.18 3.20 10.68
N GLY A 297 -0.57 4.20 11.14
CA GLY A 297 -1.93 4.44 10.69
C GLY A 297 -2.96 3.43 11.19
N ALA A 298 -2.64 2.61 12.19
CA ALA A 298 -3.60 1.70 12.80
C ALA A 298 -3.64 1.83 14.30
N ALA A 299 -4.81 1.62 14.88
CA ALA A 299 -5.03 1.54 16.31
C ALA A 299 -6.11 0.48 16.63
N GLY A 300 -6.22 0.11 17.86
CA GLY A 300 -7.26 -0.80 18.31
C GLY A 300 -7.51 -0.72 19.80
N THR A 301 -8.69 -1.18 20.20
CA THR A 301 -9.09 -1.28 21.61
C THR A 301 -10.12 -2.41 21.77
N TYR A 302 -10.46 -2.69 23.02
CA TYR A 302 -11.49 -3.65 23.37
C TYR A 302 -12.48 -3.00 24.34
N VAL A 303 -13.75 -3.31 24.17
CA VAL A 303 -14.82 -2.92 25.10
C VAL A 303 -15.46 -4.16 25.65
N LYS A 304 -15.61 -4.25 26.98
CA LYS A 304 -16.26 -5.38 27.65
C LYS A 304 -17.52 -4.93 28.38
N THR A 305 -18.38 -5.87 28.67
CA THR A 305 -19.56 -5.70 29.53
C THR A 305 -19.19 -5.61 31.02
N THR A 306 -20.06 -5.02 31.84
CA THR A 306 -19.82 -4.73 33.27
C THR A 306 -20.79 -5.43 34.23
N GLY A 307 -21.47 -6.47 33.79
CA GLY A 307 -22.39 -7.24 34.63
C GLY A 307 -23.83 -6.72 34.63
N GLN A 308 -24.17 -5.77 33.75
CA GLN A 308 -25.51 -5.21 33.62
C GLN A 308 -25.92 -5.20 32.14
N SER A 309 -27.22 -5.43 31.88
CA SER A 309 -27.78 -5.26 30.54
C SER A 309 -28.21 -3.82 30.28
N GLY A 310 -28.28 -3.44 29.03
CA GLY A 310 -28.73 -2.12 28.60
C GLY A 310 -28.00 -1.59 27.37
N SER A 311 -28.33 -0.36 26.99
CA SER A 311 -27.67 0.33 25.88
C SER A 311 -26.35 0.96 26.34
N GLY A 312 -25.28 0.69 25.63
CA GLY A 312 -23.99 1.35 25.78
C GLY A 312 -23.62 2.15 24.53
N ARG A 313 -22.65 3.06 24.68
CA ARG A 313 -22.11 3.84 23.57
C ARG A 313 -20.60 3.94 23.69
N LEU A 314 -19.91 3.67 22.59
CA LEU A 314 -18.48 3.97 22.42
C LEU A 314 -18.33 5.21 21.55
N THR A 315 -17.62 6.22 22.03
CA THR A 315 -17.25 7.43 21.27
C THR A 315 -15.76 7.43 21.01
N ILE A 316 -15.37 7.67 19.77
CA ILE A 316 -13.99 7.66 19.26
C ILE A 316 -13.70 9.00 18.60
N LYS A 317 -12.64 9.70 19.04
CA LYS A 317 -12.22 10.99 18.49
C LYS A 317 -10.78 10.94 18.01
N SER A 318 -10.54 11.36 16.79
CA SER A 318 -9.19 11.54 16.21
C SER A 318 -9.27 12.40 14.95
N LEU A 319 -8.14 12.98 14.51
CA LEU A 319 -8.03 13.74 13.25
C LEU A 319 -9.14 14.80 13.06
N GLY A 320 -9.62 15.40 14.16
CA GLY A 320 -10.72 16.37 14.14
C GLY A 320 -12.10 15.76 13.85
N LYS A 321 -12.24 14.43 13.83
CA LYS A 321 -13.49 13.69 13.60
C LYS A 321 -13.96 13.00 14.87
N THR A 322 -15.26 12.71 14.93
CA THR A 322 -15.89 11.94 16.02
C THR A 322 -16.81 10.88 15.44
N TYR A 323 -16.63 9.64 15.88
CA TYR A 323 -17.49 8.50 15.55
C TYR A 323 -18.10 7.94 16.83
N SER A 324 -19.35 7.49 16.75
CA SER A 324 -20.05 6.85 17.85
C SER A 324 -20.65 5.52 17.42
N ILE A 325 -20.53 4.51 18.26
CA ILE A 325 -21.06 3.17 18.04
C ILE A 325 -21.99 2.83 19.20
N GLU A 326 -23.23 2.47 18.88
CA GLU A 326 -24.18 1.97 19.86
C GLU A 326 -23.93 0.48 20.10
N LEU A 327 -23.95 0.10 21.38
CA LEU A 327 -23.74 -1.26 21.87
C LEU A 327 -25.00 -1.72 22.62
N ASP A 328 -25.44 -2.95 22.35
CA ASP A 328 -26.58 -3.59 23.01
C ASP A 328 -26.06 -4.71 23.91
N VAL A 329 -26.17 -4.54 25.23
CA VAL A 329 -25.75 -5.54 26.22
C VAL A 329 -26.99 -6.30 26.71
N GLN A 330 -27.03 -7.59 26.46
CA GLN A 330 -28.14 -8.51 26.79
C GLN A 330 -27.78 -9.45 27.92
#